data_e4a931b44c61ee36c113dae326e8ea5a
#
_entry.id   e4a931b44c61ee36c113dae326e8ea5a
#
_cell.length_a   1.000
_cell.length_b   1.000
_cell.length_c   1.000
_cell.angle_alpha   90.00
_cell.angle_beta   90.00
_cell.angle_gamma   90.00
#
_symmetry.space_group_name_H-M   'P 1'
#
loop_
_entity.id
_entity.type
_entity.pdbx_description
1 polymer ?
#
loop_
_entity_poly.entity_id
_entity_poly.type
_entity_poly.pdbx_seq_one_letter_code
_entity_poly.pdbx_strand_id
1 'polypeptide(L)'
;MEFHKNTSSKRRTGWITSELYYWHDTQNWSGLLEPSTTVQPGLHFENPETKRRMQNLVEAVGLDQHLVPLRPEIVSTDIIQLVHPQDHIDKIKKVCDSGGGDAGSMTPIGPASFDIA
;
A
#
# COMPACT_ATOMS: atom_id res chain seq x y z
N MET A 1 -0.74 -14.31 24.92
CA MET A 1 0.63 -14.37 24.34
C MET A 1 1.44 -13.27 25.01
N GLU A 2 2.37 -13.61 25.90
CA GLU A 2 3.21 -12.59 26.56
C GLU A 2 4.45 -12.36 25.69
N PHE A 3 4.60 -11.15 25.17
CA PHE A 3 5.84 -10.73 24.56
C PHE A 3 6.83 -10.33 25.66
N HIS A 4 7.92 -11.06 25.80
CA HIS A 4 8.96 -10.71 26.75
C HIS A 4 9.51 -9.31 26.46
N LYS A 5 9.44 -8.41 27.43
CA LYS A 5 10.10 -7.11 27.38
C LYS A 5 11.62 -7.34 27.33
N ASN A 6 12.19 -7.27 26.13
CA ASN A 6 13.64 -7.23 25.99
C ASN A 6 14.14 -5.83 26.34
N THR A 7 14.68 -5.66 27.53
CA THR A 7 15.13 -4.38 28.10
C THR A 7 16.49 -3.92 27.56
N SER A 8 17.10 -4.63 26.63
CA SER A 8 18.49 -4.34 26.21
C SER A 8 18.64 -3.48 24.95
N SER A 9 17.57 -3.10 24.25
CA SER A 9 17.66 -2.32 23.01
C SER A 9 17.01 -0.95 23.14
N LYS A 10 17.82 0.11 23.05
CA LYS A 10 17.37 1.50 22.91
C LYS A 10 16.73 1.78 21.53
N ARG A 11 16.70 0.79 20.62
CA ARG A 11 16.14 0.94 19.28
C ARG A 11 14.63 0.74 19.33
N ARG A 12 13.91 1.69 18.74
CA ARG A 12 12.46 1.62 18.59
C ARG A 12 12.12 1.35 17.13
N THR A 13 11.06 0.59 16.90
CA THR A 13 10.51 0.37 15.56
C THR A 13 9.38 1.36 15.31
N GLY A 14 9.49 2.13 14.23
CA GLY A 14 8.41 3.01 13.79
C GLY A 14 7.28 2.19 13.13
N TRP A 15 6.06 2.64 13.34
CA TRP A 15 4.87 2.10 12.70
C TRP A 15 4.16 3.22 11.95
N ILE A 16 4.18 3.14 10.62
CA ILE A 16 3.55 4.13 9.75
C ILE A 16 2.30 3.48 9.16
N THR A 17 1.15 4.07 9.41
CA THR A 17 -0.12 3.64 8.85
C THR A 17 -1.06 4.83 8.68
N SER A 18 -1.91 4.77 7.68
CA SER A 18 -2.96 5.74 7.43
C SER A 18 -4.16 5.03 6.81
N GLU A 19 -5.36 5.42 7.20
CA GLU A 19 -6.58 4.94 6.55
C GLU A 19 -6.57 5.22 5.05
N LEU A 20 -5.94 6.32 4.63
CA LEU A 20 -5.82 6.70 3.22
C LEU A 20 -5.12 5.63 2.37
N TYR A 21 -4.16 4.88 2.92
CA TYR A 21 -3.50 3.79 2.20
C TYR A 21 -4.46 2.69 1.75
N TYR A 22 -5.55 2.48 2.48
CA TYR A 22 -6.56 1.49 2.16
C TYR A 22 -7.59 1.96 1.13
N TRP A 23 -7.47 3.22 0.67
CA TRP A 23 -8.28 3.78 -0.41
C TRP A 23 -7.62 3.60 -1.78
N HIS A 24 -6.46 2.96 -1.82
CA HIS A 24 -5.84 2.55 -3.06
C HIS A 24 -6.79 1.63 -3.84
N ASP A 25 -7.13 2.05 -5.06
CA ASP A 25 -8.05 1.33 -5.93
C ASP A 25 -7.28 0.36 -6.84
N THR A 26 -7.52 -0.93 -6.64
CA THR A 26 -7.01 -2.00 -7.51
C THR A 26 -8.01 -2.39 -8.59
N GLN A 27 -9.00 -1.55 -8.83
CA GLN A 27 -10.08 -1.76 -9.78
C GLN A 27 -10.85 -3.08 -9.52
N ASN A 28 -11.65 -3.49 -10.48
CA ASN A 28 -12.46 -4.69 -10.37
C ASN A 28 -11.83 -5.91 -11.04
N TRP A 29 -10.51 -5.99 -11.03
CA TRP A 29 -9.81 -7.16 -11.56
C TRP A 29 -10.16 -8.42 -10.76
N SER A 30 -10.38 -9.53 -11.45
CA SER A 30 -10.67 -10.82 -10.84
C SER A 30 -9.38 -11.60 -10.61
N GLY A 31 -8.92 -11.64 -9.37
CA GLY A 31 -7.63 -12.24 -9.04
C GLY A 31 -6.47 -11.47 -9.69
N LEU A 32 -5.97 -11.92 -10.82
CA LEU A 32 -4.93 -11.27 -11.63
C LEU A 32 -5.42 -10.89 -13.04
N LEU A 33 -6.71 -11.08 -13.34
CA LEU A 33 -7.25 -10.92 -14.66
C LEU A 33 -8.11 -9.66 -14.78
N GLU A 34 -7.86 -8.89 -15.81
CA GLU A 34 -8.67 -7.74 -16.18
C GLU A 34 -10.09 -8.19 -16.57
N PRO A 35 -11.13 -7.47 -16.15
CA PRO A 35 -12.51 -7.76 -16.55
C PRO A 35 -12.70 -7.71 -18.06
N SER A 36 -13.45 -8.67 -18.59
CA SER A 36 -13.73 -8.78 -20.01
C SER A 36 -15.08 -9.47 -20.24
N THR A 37 -15.41 -9.77 -21.49
CA THR A 37 -16.61 -10.57 -21.80
C THR A 37 -16.54 -12.01 -21.30
N THR A 38 -15.37 -12.48 -20.89
CA THR A 38 -15.13 -13.81 -20.36
C THR A 38 -14.59 -13.84 -18.92
N VAL A 39 -14.31 -12.66 -18.35
CA VAL A 39 -13.84 -12.52 -16.97
C VAL A 39 -14.76 -11.59 -16.21
N GLN A 40 -15.51 -12.15 -15.27
CA GLN A 40 -16.39 -11.38 -14.40
C GLN A 40 -15.56 -10.46 -13.49
N PRO A 41 -15.96 -9.19 -13.28
CA PRO A 41 -15.34 -8.31 -12.29
C PRO A 41 -15.29 -8.94 -10.90
N GLY A 42 -14.18 -8.74 -10.18
CA GLY A 42 -13.97 -9.30 -8.85
C GLY A 42 -12.95 -8.49 -8.04
N LEU A 43 -12.24 -9.16 -7.14
CA LEU A 43 -11.20 -8.54 -6.33
C LEU A 43 -9.82 -9.00 -6.78
N HIS A 44 -8.91 -8.05 -6.94
CA HIS A 44 -7.50 -8.36 -7.14
C HIS A 44 -6.89 -9.01 -5.90
N PHE A 45 -5.92 -9.91 -6.06
CA PHE A 45 -5.27 -10.56 -4.90
C PHE A 45 -4.52 -9.58 -4.02
N GLU A 46 -3.87 -8.57 -4.60
CA GLU A 46 -3.13 -7.52 -3.89
C GLU A 46 -4.01 -6.27 -3.62
N ASN A 47 -5.21 -6.49 -3.14
CA ASN A 47 -6.09 -5.39 -2.74
C ASN A 47 -5.71 -4.84 -1.34
N PRO A 48 -6.13 -3.61 -1.01
CA PRO A 48 -5.77 -2.96 0.26
C PRO A 48 -6.27 -3.67 1.52
N GLU A 49 -7.31 -4.46 1.43
CA GLU A 49 -7.90 -5.16 2.58
C GLU A 49 -6.93 -6.17 3.22
N THR A 50 -5.99 -6.69 2.44
CA THR A 50 -4.93 -7.55 2.99
C THR A 50 -4.05 -6.79 3.99
N LYS A 51 -3.77 -5.51 3.73
CA LYS A 51 -2.96 -4.62 4.58
C LYS A 51 -3.76 -4.14 5.78
N ARG A 52 -5.05 -3.84 5.60
CA ARG A 52 -5.98 -3.52 6.69
C ARG A 52 -6.05 -4.66 7.71
N ARG A 53 -6.11 -5.91 7.25
CA ARG A 53 -6.11 -7.09 8.12
C ARG A 53 -4.80 -7.24 8.89
N MET A 54 -3.65 -6.89 8.29
CA MET A 54 -2.37 -6.85 9.00
C MET A 54 -2.38 -5.81 10.12
N GLN A 55 -2.89 -4.62 9.88
CA GLN A 55 -3.05 -3.60 10.91
C GLN A 55 -3.97 -4.09 12.03
N ASN A 56 -5.11 -4.65 11.68
CA ASN A 56 -6.05 -5.21 12.68
C ASN A 56 -5.38 -6.27 13.55
N LEU A 57 -4.52 -7.11 12.97
CA LEU A 57 -3.79 -8.12 13.73
C LEU A 57 -2.76 -7.48 14.68
N VAL A 58 -2.03 -6.47 14.23
CA VAL A 58 -1.06 -5.72 15.07
C VAL A 58 -1.75 -5.15 16.30
N GLU A 59 -2.92 -4.55 16.13
CA GLU A 59 -3.74 -4.00 17.23
C GLU A 59 -4.32 -5.12 18.11
N ALA A 60 -4.89 -6.15 17.51
CA ALA A 60 -5.57 -7.24 18.25
C ALA A 60 -4.63 -8.03 19.16
N VAL A 61 -3.35 -8.15 18.78
CA VAL A 61 -2.33 -8.85 19.61
C VAL A 61 -1.56 -7.89 20.52
N GLY A 62 -1.87 -6.58 20.50
CA GLY A 62 -1.21 -5.56 21.32
C GLY A 62 0.23 -5.23 20.91
N LEU A 63 0.63 -5.58 19.69
CA LEU A 63 1.97 -5.26 19.18
C LEU A 63 2.17 -3.75 18.98
N ASP A 64 1.10 -3.02 18.65
CA ASP A 64 1.06 -1.57 18.52
C ASP A 64 1.62 -0.84 19.75
N GLN A 65 1.43 -1.40 20.95
CA GLN A 65 1.93 -0.83 22.23
C GLN A 65 3.47 -0.86 22.31
N HIS A 66 4.13 -1.64 21.49
CA HIS A 66 5.59 -1.77 21.42
C HIS A 66 6.21 -0.99 20.25
N LEU A 67 5.38 -0.35 19.44
CA LEU A 67 5.76 0.42 18.27
C LEU A 67 5.65 1.92 18.53
N VAL A 68 6.37 2.72 17.75
CA VAL A 68 6.25 4.19 17.76
C VAL A 68 5.36 4.60 16.60
N PRO A 69 4.15 5.12 16.87
CA PRO A 69 3.28 5.57 15.79
C PRO A 69 3.88 6.81 15.11
N LEU A 70 3.98 6.75 13.79
CA LEU A 70 4.45 7.85 12.96
C LEU A 70 3.35 8.20 11.95
N ARG A 71 3.14 9.49 11.73
CA ARG A 71 2.24 9.95 10.67
C ARG A 71 2.98 9.98 9.34
N PRO A 72 2.36 9.49 8.26
CA PRO A 72 2.92 9.69 6.93
C PRO A 72 2.86 11.17 6.54
N GLU A 73 3.84 11.60 5.78
CA GLU A 73 3.91 12.94 5.19
C GLU A 73 4.09 12.81 3.68
N ILE A 74 3.58 13.81 2.94
CA ILE A 74 3.81 13.86 1.50
C ILE A 74 5.32 14.10 1.28
N VAL A 75 5.94 13.21 0.52
CA VAL A 75 7.35 13.30 0.18
C VAL A 75 7.56 13.96 -1.18
N SER A 76 8.70 14.64 -1.35
CA SER A 76 9.10 15.17 -2.64
C SER A 76 9.51 14.06 -3.61
N THR A 77 9.42 14.33 -4.90
CA THR A 77 9.89 13.42 -5.95
C THR A 77 11.36 13.02 -5.76
N ASP A 78 12.20 13.90 -5.23
CA ASP A 78 13.62 13.62 -4.99
C ASP A 78 13.81 12.48 -3.98
N ILE A 79 12.95 12.38 -2.99
CA ILE A 79 12.96 11.27 -2.01
C ILE A 79 12.56 9.96 -2.69
N ILE A 80 11.53 10.01 -3.52
CA ILE A 80 11.06 8.82 -4.28
C ILE A 80 12.16 8.34 -5.24
N GLN A 81 12.91 9.26 -5.85
CA GLN A 81 14.02 8.97 -6.77
C GLN A 81 15.20 8.26 -6.10
N LEU A 82 15.32 8.27 -4.78
CA LEU A 82 16.34 7.47 -4.09
C LEU A 82 16.17 5.95 -4.32
N VAL A 83 14.96 5.51 -4.69
CA VAL A 83 14.61 4.09 -4.89
C VAL A 83 14.06 3.82 -6.28
N HIS A 84 13.34 4.77 -6.88
CA HIS A 84 12.66 4.62 -8.16
C HIS A 84 13.23 5.57 -9.21
N PRO A 85 13.56 5.10 -10.43
CA PRO A 85 13.98 5.97 -11.51
C PRO A 85 12.82 6.87 -11.98
N GLN A 86 13.16 8.02 -12.56
CA GLN A 86 12.17 9.00 -13.02
C GLN A 86 11.17 8.40 -14.02
N ASP A 87 11.64 7.56 -14.94
CA ASP A 87 10.78 6.90 -15.93
C ASP A 87 9.68 6.05 -15.29
N HIS A 88 9.99 5.39 -14.16
CA HIS A 88 9.00 4.63 -13.41
C HIS A 88 7.96 5.56 -12.77
N ILE A 89 8.41 6.64 -12.15
CA ILE A 89 7.53 7.65 -11.53
C ILE A 89 6.59 8.24 -12.59
N ASP A 90 7.11 8.64 -13.74
CA ASP A 90 6.34 9.22 -14.83
C ASP A 90 5.33 8.21 -15.40
N LYS A 91 5.73 6.95 -15.52
CA LYS A 91 4.84 5.88 -15.96
C LYS A 91 3.63 5.72 -15.02
N ILE A 92 3.86 5.66 -13.71
CA ILE A 92 2.78 5.51 -12.72
C ILE A 92 1.84 6.71 -12.76
N LYS A 93 2.39 7.94 -12.76
CA LYS A 93 1.60 9.17 -12.90
C LYS A 93 0.72 9.15 -14.14
N LYS A 94 1.30 8.78 -15.29
CA LYS A 94 0.57 8.72 -16.56
C LYS A 94 -0.60 7.74 -16.51
N VAL A 95 -0.42 6.58 -15.89
CA VAL A 95 -1.51 5.60 -15.72
C VAL A 95 -2.60 6.16 -14.81
N CYS A 96 -2.25 6.78 -13.69
CA CYS A 96 -3.21 7.44 -12.80
C CYS A 96 -3.98 8.56 -13.51
N ASP A 97 -3.28 9.44 -14.23
CA ASP A 97 -3.88 10.58 -14.97
C ASP A 97 -4.83 10.12 -16.08
N SER A 98 -4.61 8.93 -16.63
CA SER A 98 -5.50 8.34 -17.64
C SER A 98 -6.76 7.68 -17.05
N GLY A 99 -6.94 7.74 -15.74
CA GLY A 99 -8.08 7.13 -15.03
C GLY A 99 -7.78 5.76 -14.41
N GLY A 100 -6.51 5.38 -14.35
CA GLY A 100 -6.08 4.08 -13.86
C GLY A 100 -5.84 3.07 -14.97
N GLY A 101 -5.37 1.90 -14.60
CA GLY A 101 -5.04 0.81 -15.51
C GLY A 101 -3.98 -0.12 -14.95
N ASP A 102 -3.35 -0.92 -15.80
CA ASP A 102 -2.24 -1.77 -15.42
C ASP A 102 -0.92 -0.98 -15.37
N ALA A 103 -0.34 -0.87 -14.19
CA ALA A 103 0.98 -0.27 -14.02
C ALA A 103 2.13 -1.18 -14.53
N GLY A 104 1.80 -2.41 -14.89
CA GLY A 104 2.69 -3.45 -15.38
C GLY A 104 2.62 -4.73 -14.54
N SER A 105 2.83 -5.86 -15.20
CA SER A 105 2.84 -7.16 -14.53
C SER A 105 1.58 -7.47 -13.72
N MET A 106 0.42 -7.14 -14.27
CA MET A 106 -0.89 -7.37 -13.60
C MET A 106 -1.04 -6.60 -12.28
N THR A 107 -0.61 -5.33 -12.30
CA THR A 107 -0.68 -4.43 -11.15
C THR A 107 -1.68 -3.31 -11.44
N PRO A 108 -2.98 -3.52 -11.22
CA PRO A 108 -4.00 -2.50 -11.44
C PRO A 108 -3.89 -1.38 -10.40
N ILE A 109 -3.95 -0.14 -10.90
CA ILE A 109 -3.95 1.07 -10.07
C ILE A 109 -5.07 2.00 -10.50
N GLY A 110 -5.58 2.79 -9.57
CA GLY A 110 -6.62 3.79 -9.80
C GLY A 110 -6.07 5.21 -9.96
N PRO A 111 -6.96 6.18 -10.23
CA PRO A 111 -6.55 7.57 -10.46
C PRO A 111 -5.79 8.22 -9.31
N ALA A 112 -6.14 7.87 -8.06
CA ALA A 112 -5.52 8.44 -6.87
C ALA A 112 -4.35 7.63 -6.32
N SER A 113 -3.98 6.52 -6.94
CA SER A 113 -2.99 5.58 -6.39
C SER A 113 -1.61 6.20 -6.20
N PHE A 114 -1.18 7.08 -7.10
CA PHE A 114 0.10 7.78 -6.97
C PHE A 114 0.12 8.72 -5.76
N ASP A 115 -0.95 9.45 -5.53
CA ASP A 115 -1.03 10.43 -4.43
C ASP A 115 -1.21 9.73 -3.06
N ILE A 116 -1.70 8.50 -3.06
CA ILE A 116 -1.89 7.70 -1.86
C ILE A 116 -0.59 6.99 -1.45
N ALA A 117 0.21 6.59 -2.44
CA ALA A 117 1.44 5.84 -2.20
C ALA A 117 2.52 6.68 -1.56
#